data_3ae14db07baa17685b5caf4079e5d67a
#
_entry.id   3ae14db07baa17685b5caf4079e5d67a
#
_cell.length_a   1.000
_cell.length_b   1.000
_cell.length_c   1.000
_cell.angle_alpha   90.00
_cell.angle_beta   90.00
_cell.angle_gamma   90.00
#
_symmetry.space_group_name_H-M   'P 1'
#
loop_
_entity.id
_entity.type
_entity.pdbx_description
1 polymer ?
#
loop_
_entity_poly.entity_id
_entity_poly.type
_entity_poly.pdbx_seq_one_letter_code
_entity_poly.pdbx_strand_id
1 'polypeptide(L)'
;LMSWEGMASGSGIPQVQGELKGYLNQNWHRVLCSKIIGGTLCILGGLSLGREGPSVQLGAMVAKGIAKITKKSQTKERYMMTCGAGAGLAAAFNAPLAGVMFSLEELQKNFNSSMLVCIISGCVTSDFISKNVFGLSPVFDFHLKAALPLVHYWMLILLGILLGLCGAFYNFIMLKGQDLFGAMKKIPAKYRIVFPFVVSGIVCYTLPSILAGGHAMISLITGHPLL
;
A
#
# COMPACT_ATOMS: atom_id res chain seq x y z
N LEU A 1 -14.34 8.95 11.59
CA LEU A 1 -13.81 9.09 10.24
C LEU A 1 -14.56 8.19 9.26
N MET A 2 -14.69 6.89 9.53
CA MET A 2 -15.41 5.93 8.65
C MET A 2 -16.91 6.24 8.47
N SER A 3 -17.56 6.84 9.44
CA SER A 3 -18.93 7.31 9.29
C SER A 3 -19.06 8.59 8.44
N TRP A 4 -17.96 9.33 8.29
CA TRP A 4 -17.89 10.54 7.48
C TRP A 4 -17.50 10.24 6.02
N GLU A 5 -16.61 9.28 5.80
CA GLU A 5 -16.21 8.84 4.46
C GLU A 5 -15.89 7.34 4.44
N GLY A 6 -16.88 6.55 4.02
CA GLY A 6 -16.74 5.09 3.95
C GLY A 6 -15.73 4.59 2.91
N MET A 7 -15.49 5.38 1.85
CA MET A 7 -14.54 5.03 0.78
C MET A 7 -13.07 5.10 1.21
N ALA A 8 -12.78 5.71 2.36
CA ALA A 8 -11.44 5.69 2.97
C ALA A 8 -11.13 4.38 3.69
N SER A 9 -12.09 3.44 3.80
CA SER A 9 -11.89 2.16 4.47
C SER A 9 -11.04 1.18 3.66
N GLY A 10 -10.40 0.24 4.34
CA GLY A 10 -9.59 -0.81 3.72
C GLY A 10 -8.31 -0.32 3.06
N SER A 11 -7.78 -1.10 2.13
CA SER A 11 -6.53 -0.82 1.42
C SER A 11 -6.62 0.46 0.58
N GLY A 12 -7.70 0.68 -0.16
CA GLY A 12 -7.89 1.79 -1.08
C GLY A 12 -7.64 1.44 -2.55
N ILE A 13 -6.89 0.39 -2.85
CA ILE A 13 -6.64 -0.07 -4.23
C ILE A 13 -7.95 -0.46 -4.94
N PRO A 14 -8.84 -1.29 -4.35
CA PRO A 14 -10.10 -1.64 -4.99
C PRO A 14 -11.01 -0.43 -5.24
N GLN A 15 -10.97 0.57 -4.35
CA GLN A 15 -11.74 1.79 -4.51
C GLN A 15 -11.22 2.63 -5.70
N VAL A 16 -9.89 2.73 -5.84
CA VAL A 16 -9.28 3.40 -7.00
C VAL A 16 -9.61 2.67 -8.29
N GLN A 17 -9.49 1.34 -8.32
CA GLN A 17 -9.87 0.53 -9.48
C GLN A 17 -11.36 0.70 -9.84
N GLY A 18 -12.24 0.66 -8.85
CA GLY A 18 -13.68 0.86 -9.05
C GLY A 18 -14.00 2.22 -9.66
N GLU A 19 -13.27 3.26 -9.26
CA GLU A 19 -13.43 4.60 -9.82
C GLU A 19 -12.87 4.73 -11.23
N LEU A 20 -11.70 4.16 -11.50
CA LEU A 20 -11.12 4.13 -12.85
C LEU A 20 -12.03 3.41 -13.85
N LYS A 21 -12.72 2.36 -13.41
CA LYS A 21 -13.73 1.64 -14.20
C LYS A 21 -15.08 2.38 -14.28
N GLY A 22 -15.27 3.42 -13.48
CA GLY A 22 -16.52 4.22 -13.46
C GLY A 22 -17.63 3.66 -12.57
N TYR A 23 -17.35 2.65 -11.75
CA TYR A 23 -18.32 2.08 -10.79
C TYR A 23 -18.48 2.91 -9.52
N LEU A 24 -17.47 3.69 -9.17
CA LEU A 24 -17.43 4.49 -7.96
C LEU A 24 -17.09 5.95 -8.29
N ASN A 25 -17.47 6.85 -7.38
CA ASN A 25 -17.07 8.26 -7.44
C ASN A 25 -16.72 8.73 -6.03
N GLN A 26 -15.44 8.84 -5.74
CA GLN A 26 -14.92 9.21 -4.42
C GLN A 26 -14.82 10.73 -4.28
N ASN A 27 -15.12 11.24 -3.09
CA ASN A 27 -14.86 12.63 -2.74
C ASN A 27 -13.38 12.81 -2.37
N TRP A 28 -12.55 13.29 -3.32
CA TRP A 28 -11.10 13.36 -3.20
C TRP A 28 -10.61 13.99 -1.89
N HIS A 29 -11.14 15.16 -1.49
CA HIS A 29 -10.73 15.86 -0.27
C HIS A 29 -11.12 15.11 1.01
N ARG A 30 -12.32 14.51 1.07
CA ARG A 30 -12.77 13.75 2.23
C ARG A 30 -11.96 12.46 2.40
N VAL A 31 -11.71 11.76 1.29
CA VAL A 31 -10.90 10.54 1.31
C VAL A 31 -9.47 10.87 1.74
N LEU A 32 -8.86 11.95 1.21
CA LEU A 32 -7.52 12.40 1.61
C LEU A 32 -7.45 12.65 3.13
N CYS A 33 -8.32 13.52 3.66
CA CYS A 33 -8.31 13.83 5.08
C CYS A 33 -8.56 12.60 5.95
N SER A 34 -9.57 11.78 5.60
CA SER A 34 -9.90 10.58 6.37
C SER A 34 -8.77 9.54 6.34
N LYS A 35 -8.10 9.38 5.19
CA LYS A 35 -7.02 8.39 5.03
C LYS A 35 -5.75 8.83 5.75
N ILE A 36 -5.37 10.10 5.66
CA ILE A 36 -4.20 10.63 6.36
C ILE A 36 -4.41 10.55 7.87
N ILE A 37 -5.50 11.15 8.39
CA ILE A 37 -5.74 11.20 9.82
C ILE A 37 -5.97 9.78 10.37
N GLY A 38 -6.82 8.98 9.71
CA GLY A 38 -7.13 7.62 10.15
C GLY A 38 -5.91 6.70 10.09
N GLY A 39 -5.14 6.75 9.01
CA GLY A 39 -3.92 5.96 8.85
C GLY A 39 -2.86 6.31 9.90
N THR A 40 -2.61 7.60 10.11
CA THR A 40 -1.66 8.08 11.13
C THR A 40 -2.08 7.63 12.53
N LEU A 41 -3.34 7.79 12.90
CA LEU A 41 -3.85 7.36 14.21
C LEU A 41 -3.73 5.83 14.40
N CYS A 42 -3.99 5.05 13.36
CA CYS A 42 -3.87 3.59 13.44
C CYS A 42 -2.41 3.14 13.61
N ILE A 43 -1.47 3.76 12.89
CA ILE A 43 -0.04 3.46 13.02
C ILE A 43 0.48 3.90 14.39
N LEU A 44 0.14 5.10 14.86
CA LEU A 44 0.48 5.59 16.20
C LEU A 44 -0.11 4.69 17.30
N GLY A 45 -1.29 4.10 17.05
CA GLY A 45 -1.91 3.11 17.93
C GLY A 45 -1.27 1.73 17.89
N GLY A 46 -0.15 1.54 17.17
CA GLY A 46 0.62 0.30 17.12
C GLY A 46 0.08 -0.77 16.17
N LEU A 47 -0.92 -0.45 15.34
CA LEU A 47 -1.41 -1.40 14.34
C LEU A 47 -0.36 -1.61 13.24
N SER A 48 -0.07 -2.88 12.95
CA SER A 48 0.77 -3.26 11.80
C SER A 48 -0.04 -3.17 10.51
N LEU A 49 -0.07 -1.99 9.92
CA LEU A 49 -0.78 -1.71 8.67
C LEU A 49 0.22 -1.50 7.52
N GLY A 50 -0.11 -2.09 6.37
CA GLY A 50 0.62 -1.81 5.14
C GLY A 50 0.40 -0.37 4.67
N ARG A 51 1.46 0.25 4.16
CA ARG A 51 1.43 1.62 3.63
C ARG A 51 1.11 1.70 2.14
N GLU A 52 1.16 0.57 1.44
CA GLU A 52 1.03 0.48 -0.02
C GLU A 52 -0.33 0.99 -0.51
N GLY A 53 -1.40 0.38 -0.01
CA GLY A 53 -2.76 0.72 -0.40
C GLY A 53 -3.14 2.17 -0.10
N PRO A 54 -2.89 2.66 1.13
CA PRO A 54 -3.08 4.07 1.44
C PRO A 54 -2.31 5.02 0.53
N SER A 55 -1.04 4.72 0.19
CA SER A 55 -0.23 5.57 -0.70
C SER A 55 -0.80 5.63 -2.11
N VAL A 56 -1.26 4.50 -2.65
CA VAL A 56 -1.94 4.43 -3.96
C VAL A 56 -3.20 5.29 -3.97
N GLN A 57 -4.04 5.15 -2.94
CA GLN A 57 -5.29 5.92 -2.87
C GLN A 57 -5.03 7.41 -2.66
N LEU A 58 -4.08 7.78 -1.81
CA LEU A 58 -3.70 9.18 -1.59
C LEU A 58 -3.21 9.83 -2.88
N GLY A 59 -2.28 9.17 -3.59
CA GLY A 59 -1.76 9.65 -4.88
C GLY A 59 -2.86 9.82 -5.92
N ALA A 60 -3.76 8.84 -6.06
CA ALA A 60 -4.90 8.93 -6.96
C ALA A 60 -5.84 10.09 -6.61
N MET A 61 -6.14 10.30 -5.31
CA MET A 61 -7.05 11.36 -4.87
C MET A 61 -6.45 12.76 -5.03
N VAL A 62 -5.15 12.93 -4.81
CA VAL A 62 -4.44 14.19 -5.10
C VAL A 62 -4.54 14.50 -6.59
N ALA A 63 -4.23 13.55 -7.45
CA ALA A 63 -4.31 13.72 -8.89
C ALA A 63 -5.75 14.03 -9.36
N LYS A 64 -6.77 13.37 -8.77
CA LYS A 64 -8.18 13.68 -8.99
C LYS A 64 -8.52 15.12 -8.59
N GLY A 65 -8.05 15.55 -7.42
CA GLY A 65 -8.23 16.91 -6.95
C GLY A 65 -7.69 17.95 -7.93
N ILE A 66 -6.45 17.74 -8.40
CA ILE A 66 -5.81 18.60 -9.41
C ILE A 66 -6.60 18.59 -10.72
N ALA A 67 -7.04 17.41 -11.19
CA ALA A 67 -7.85 17.31 -12.41
C ALA A 67 -9.15 18.10 -12.32
N LYS A 68 -9.85 18.04 -11.17
CA LYS A 68 -11.08 18.81 -10.93
C LYS A 68 -10.84 20.32 -10.83
N ILE A 69 -9.81 20.74 -10.10
CA ILE A 69 -9.44 22.16 -9.99
C ILE A 69 -9.08 22.73 -11.37
N THR A 70 -8.37 21.96 -12.19
CA THR A 70 -7.97 22.34 -13.55
C THR A 70 -9.06 22.09 -14.59
N LYS A 71 -10.26 21.68 -14.18
CA LYS A 71 -11.42 21.42 -15.05
C LYS A 71 -11.13 20.49 -16.22
N LYS A 72 -10.39 19.42 -15.98
CA LYS A 72 -10.06 18.42 -17.00
C LYS A 72 -11.26 17.51 -17.30
N SER A 73 -11.31 16.97 -18.52
CA SER A 73 -12.34 15.99 -18.91
C SER A 73 -12.21 14.71 -18.06
N GLN A 74 -13.29 13.96 -17.94
CA GLN A 74 -13.34 12.71 -17.16
C GLN A 74 -12.29 11.68 -17.60
N THR A 75 -12.00 11.58 -18.88
CA THR A 75 -10.93 10.70 -19.39
C THR A 75 -9.56 11.14 -18.91
N LYS A 76 -9.27 12.44 -18.94
CA LYS A 76 -8.01 12.99 -18.43
C LYS A 76 -7.92 12.86 -16.91
N GLU A 77 -9.03 13.02 -16.19
CA GLU A 77 -9.10 12.80 -14.74
C GLU A 77 -8.66 11.36 -14.41
N ARG A 78 -9.21 10.34 -15.10
CA ARG A 78 -8.84 8.94 -14.90
C ARG A 78 -7.35 8.68 -15.19
N TYR A 79 -6.80 9.27 -16.25
CA TYR A 79 -5.38 9.15 -16.56
C TYR A 79 -4.52 9.77 -15.46
N MET A 80 -4.87 10.97 -14.99
CA MET A 80 -4.16 11.62 -13.88
C MET A 80 -4.25 10.80 -12.60
N MET A 81 -5.41 10.20 -12.29
CA MET A 81 -5.57 9.32 -11.14
C MET A 81 -4.66 8.10 -11.21
N THR A 82 -4.52 7.48 -12.39
CA THR A 82 -3.61 6.34 -12.58
C THR A 82 -2.15 6.76 -12.39
N CYS A 83 -1.74 7.89 -12.96
CA CYS A 83 -0.40 8.44 -12.76
C CYS A 83 -0.13 8.75 -11.27
N GLY A 84 -1.10 9.37 -10.59
CA GLY A 84 -0.99 9.68 -9.17
C GLY A 84 -0.93 8.44 -8.28
N ALA A 85 -1.70 7.40 -8.60
CA ALA A 85 -1.66 6.12 -7.90
C ALA A 85 -0.27 5.46 -7.99
N GLY A 86 0.30 5.39 -9.20
CA GLY A 86 1.66 4.88 -9.40
C GLY A 86 2.72 5.74 -8.73
N ALA A 87 2.58 7.06 -8.79
CA ALA A 87 3.48 8.00 -8.13
C ALA A 87 3.46 7.83 -6.61
N GLY A 88 2.27 7.61 -6.01
CA GLY A 88 2.13 7.32 -4.58
C GLY A 88 2.82 6.02 -4.17
N LEU A 89 2.72 4.97 -5.00
CA LEU A 89 3.42 3.71 -4.77
C LEU A 89 4.94 3.87 -4.92
N ALA A 90 5.39 4.56 -5.96
CA ALA A 90 6.81 4.84 -6.22
C ALA A 90 7.46 5.54 -5.03
N ALA A 91 6.83 6.59 -4.48
CA ALA A 91 7.31 7.29 -3.30
C ALA A 91 7.35 6.42 -2.04
N ALA A 92 6.35 5.53 -1.86
CA ALA A 92 6.29 4.67 -0.68
C ALA A 92 7.42 3.64 -0.61
N PHE A 93 7.90 3.17 -1.77
CA PHE A 93 8.91 2.12 -1.86
C PHE A 93 10.27 2.58 -2.39
N ASN A 94 10.44 3.83 -2.76
CA ASN A 94 11.60 4.33 -3.51
C ASN A 94 11.87 3.51 -4.79
N ALA A 95 10.81 3.11 -5.47
CA ALA A 95 10.84 2.19 -6.59
C ALA A 95 9.96 2.70 -7.75
N PRO A 96 10.45 3.64 -8.56
CA PRO A 96 9.66 4.26 -9.63
C PRO A 96 9.19 3.25 -10.67
N LEU A 97 10.04 2.28 -11.04
CA LEU A 97 9.68 1.25 -12.00
C LEU A 97 8.54 0.34 -11.51
N ALA A 98 8.55 0.00 -10.22
CA ALA A 98 7.46 -0.77 -9.61
C ALA A 98 6.12 -0.01 -9.66
N GLY A 99 6.14 1.30 -9.40
CA GLY A 99 4.96 2.17 -9.53
C GLY A 99 4.42 2.20 -10.96
N VAL A 100 5.30 2.25 -11.97
CA VAL A 100 4.92 2.19 -13.39
C VAL A 100 4.26 0.85 -13.72
N MET A 101 4.90 -0.28 -13.38
CA MET A 101 4.40 -1.61 -13.67
C MET A 101 3.06 -1.87 -12.99
N PHE A 102 2.94 -1.51 -11.71
CA PHE A 102 1.68 -1.59 -10.97
C PHE A 102 0.54 -0.81 -11.65
N SER A 103 0.82 0.39 -12.12
CA SER A 103 -0.19 1.23 -12.76
C SER A 103 -0.68 0.64 -14.09
N LEU A 104 0.21 0.02 -14.86
CA LEU A 104 -0.12 -0.59 -16.14
C LEU A 104 -0.83 -1.94 -15.95
N GLU A 105 -0.28 -2.79 -15.09
CA GLU A 105 -0.72 -4.17 -14.94
C GLU A 105 -1.97 -4.28 -14.09
N GLU A 106 -2.01 -3.58 -12.94
CA GLU A 106 -3.08 -3.73 -11.97
C GLU A 106 -4.22 -2.72 -12.18
N LEU A 107 -3.89 -1.46 -12.47
CA LEU A 107 -4.92 -0.42 -12.55
C LEU A 107 -5.55 -0.31 -13.93
N GLN A 108 -4.78 -0.26 -14.99
CA GLN A 108 -5.28 0.03 -16.33
C GLN A 108 -5.59 -1.21 -17.15
N LYS A 109 -4.75 -2.24 -17.08
CA LYS A 109 -4.85 -3.48 -17.89
C LYS A 109 -4.86 -3.26 -19.41
N ASN A 110 -4.67 -2.04 -19.86
CA ASN A 110 -4.59 -1.63 -21.27
C ASN A 110 -3.35 -0.76 -21.47
N PHE A 111 -2.60 -1.06 -22.51
CA PHE A 111 -1.39 -0.31 -22.85
C PHE A 111 -1.72 0.89 -23.73
N ASN A 112 -1.29 2.08 -23.31
CA ASN A 112 -1.36 3.30 -24.11
C ASN A 112 -0.05 4.08 -23.93
N SER A 113 0.66 4.35 -25.03
CA SER A 113 1.97 5.00 -25.03
C SER A 113 1.96 6.38 -24.35
N SER A 114 0.93 7.19 -24.62
CA SER A 114 0.83 8.53 -24.02
C SER A 114 0.64 8.44 -22.50
N MET A 115 -0.13 7.46 -22.03
CA MET A 115 -0.33 7.22 -20.61
C MET A 115 0.93 6.66 -19.95
N LEU A 116 1.67 5.79 -20.63
CA LEU A 116 2.95 5.26 -20.14
C LEU A 116 3.93 6.39 -19.83
N VAL A 117 4.10 7.35 -20.74
CA VAL A 117 4.98 8.51 -20.52
C VAL A 117 4.56 9.33 -19.31
N CYS A 118 3.25 9.56 -19.14
CA CYS A 118 2.73 10.27 -17.97
C CYS A 118 2.99 9.51 -16.68
N ILE A 119 2.78 8.19 -16.65
CA ILE A 119 3.01 7.37 -15.46
C ILE A 119 4.51 7.35 -15.11
N ILE A 120 5.39 7.15 -16.09
CA ILE A 120 6.85 7.17 -15.88
C ILE A 120 7.28 8.51 -15.28
N SER A 121 6.89 9.62 -15.92
CA SER A 121 7.25 10.95 -15.43
C SER A 121 6.73 11.22 -14.01
N GLY A 122 5.48 10.82 -13.72
CA GLY A 122 4.90 10.94 -12.39
C GLY A 122 5.62 10.10 -11.33
N CYS A 123 5.92 8.85 -11.63
CA CYS A 123 6.63 7.94 -10.71
C CYS A 123 8.07 8.41 -10.44
N VAL A 124 8.80 8.78 -11.49
CA VAL A 124 10.20 9.27 -11.36
C VAL A 124 10.24 10.59 -10.57
N THR A 125 9.35 11.54 -10.89
CA THR A 125 9.29 12.82 -10.17
C THR A 125 8.95 12.61 -8.69
N SER A 126 7.98 11.76 -8.41
CA SER A 126 7.55 11.45 -7.03
C SER A 126 8.68 10.78 -6.23
N ASP A 127 9.37 9.82 -6.82
CA ASP A 127 10.52 9.15 -6.22
C ASP A 127 11.67 10.13 -5.97
N PHE A 128 11.97 11.00 -6.95
CA PHE A 128 12.99 12.04 -6.81
C PHE A 128 12.68 12.99 -5.64
N ILE A 129 11.45 13.47 -5.55
CA ILE A 129 11.04 14.36 -4.45
C ILE A 129 11.11 13.61 -3.11
N SER A 130 10.60 12.37 -3.06
CA SER A 130 10.63 11.55 -1.86
C SER A 130 12.05 11.34 -1.34
N LYS A 131 12.98 11.01 -2.22
CA LYS A 131 14.40 10.82 -1.88
C LYS A 131 15.07 12.09 -1.37
N ASN A 132 14.73 13.24 -1.95
CA ASN A 132 15.29 14.52 -1.48
C ASN A 132 14.73 14.97 -0.12
N VAL A 133 13.48 14.58 0.22
CA VAL A 133 12.85 14.96 1.49
C VAL A 133 13.15 13.97 2.61
N PHE A 134 13.10 12.66 2.32
CA PHE A 134 13.19 11.59 3.31
C PHE A 134 14.53 10.83 3.28
N GLY A 135 15.39 11.10 2.32
CA GLY A 135 16.68 10.45 2.16
C GLY A 135 16.69 9.38 1.07
N LEU A 136 17.89 8.94 0.73
CA LEU A 136 18.17 8.02 -0.38
C LEU A 136 18.18 6.53 0.02
N SER A 137 18.04 6.24 1.32
CA SER A 137 18.10 4.86 1.81
C SER A 137 16.94 4.02 1.22
N PRO A 138 17.23 2.86 0.64
CA PRO A 138 16.19 1.93 0.21
C PRO A 138 15.39 1.41 1.41
N VAL A 139 14.15 0.98 1.16
CA VAL A 139 13.29 0.41 2.21
C VAL A 139 13.91 -0.86 2.80
N PHE A 140 14.63 -1.62 1.97
CA PHE A 140 15.40 -2.79 2.37
C PHE A 140 16.81 -2.65 1.81
N ASP A 141 17.79 -2.59 2.70
CA ASP A 141 19.21 -2.54 2.35
C ASP A 141 19.85 -3.89 2.70
N PHE A 142 20.09 -4.70 1.67
CA PHE A 142 20.70 -6.01 1.82
C PHE A 142 22.08 -6.01 1.16
N HIS A 143 23.12 -6.08 1.97
CA HIS A 143 24.47 -6.29 1.47
C HIS A 143 24.75 -7.78 1.29
N LEU A 144 24.72 -8.24 0.04
CA LEU A 144 25.12 -9.60 -0.30
C LEU A 144 26.66 -9.68 -0.32
N LYS A 145 27.22 -10.52 0.55
CA LYS A 145 28.67 -10.75 0.60
C LYS A 145 29.19 -11.52 -0.61
N ALA A 146 28.37 -12.37 -1.23
CA ALA A 146 28.71 -13.13 -2.41
C ALA A 146 27.44 -13.51 -3.21
N ALA A 147 27.59 -13.69 -4.53
CA ALA A 147 26.52 -14.26 -5.35
C ALA A 147 26.30 -15.76 -5.00
N LEU A 148 25.05 -16.19 -5.07
CA LEU A 148 24.72 -17.60 -4.82
C LEU A 148 25.34 -18.48 -5.94
N PRO A 149 26.14 -19.53 -5.62
CA PRO A 149 26.65 -20.45 -6.61
C PRO A 149 25.51 -21.19 -7.33
N LEU A 150 25.66 -21.44 -8.62
CA LEU A 150 24.65 -22.12 -9.45
C LEU A 150 24.22 -23.47 -8.88
N VAL A 151 25.13 -24.19 -8.23
CA VAL A 151 24.84 -25.47 -7.58
C VAL A 151 23.74 -25.42 -6.54
N HIS A 152 23.50 -24.25 -5.93
CA HIS A 152 22.48 -24.04 -4.89
C HIS A 152 21.14 -23.51 -5.43
N TYR A 153 20.98 -23.34 -6.75
CA TYR A 153 19.73 -22.80 -7.33
C TYR A 153 18.50 -23.68 -7.10
N TRP A 154 18.68 -24.97 -6.87
CA TRP A 154 17.59 -25.87 -6.49
C TRP A 154 16.91 -25.43 -5.17
N MET A 155 17.64 -24.75 -4.27
CA MET A 155 17.09 -24.19 -3.04
C MET A 155 16.05 -23.11 -3.33
N LEU A 156 16.19 -22.37 -4.43
CA LEU A 156 15.22 -21.35 -4.84
C LEU A 156 13.87 -21.98 -5.21
N ILE A 157 13.89 -23.19 -5.78
CA ILE A 157 12.66 -23.95 -6.10
C ILE A 157 11.97 -24.36 -4.81
N LEU A 158 12.70 -24.93 -3.85
CA LEU A 158 12.13 -25.28 -2.53
C LEU A 158 11.61 -24.05 -1.80
N LEU A 159 12.37 -22.95 -1.80
CA LEU A 159 11.94 -21.69 -1.22
C LEU A 159 10.66 -21.17 -1.89
N GLY A 160 10.58 -21.24 -3.22
CA GLY A 160 9.39 -20.84 -3.98
C GLY A 160 8.14 -21.64 -3.58
N ILE A 161 8.28 -22.97 -3.45
CA ILE A 161 7.17 -23.84 -3.01
C ILE A 161 6.75 -23.47 -1.58
N LEU A 162 7.70 -23.32 -0.67
CA LEU A 162 7.43 -22.97 0.74
C LEU A 162 6.75 -21.60 0.86
N LEU A 163 7.26 -20.58 0.16
CA LEU A 163 6.66 -19.26 0.14
C LEU A 163 5.28 -19.27 -0.50
N GLY A 164 5.06 -20.08 -1.55
CA GLY A 164 3.74 -20.25 -2.16
C GLY A 164 2.73 -20.87 -1.19
N LEU A 165 3.11 -21.88 -0.42
CA LEU A 165 2.27 -22.45 0.63
C LEU A 165 1.97 -21.44 1.76
N CYS A 166 2.98 -20.71 2.21
CA CYS A 166 2.81 -19.64 3.19
C CYS A 166 1.88 -18.53 2.69
N GLY A 167 2.01 -18.15 1.41
CA GLY A 167 1.14 -17.17 0.77
C GLY A 167 -0.32 -17.64 0.68
N ALA A 168 -0.53 -18.89 0.30
CA ALA A 168 -1.87 -19.50 0.28
C ALA A 168 -2.49 -19.54 1.69
N PHE A 169 -1.70 -19.90 2.69
CA PHE A 169 -2.13 -19.92 4.10
C PHE A 169 -2.47 -18.50 4.61
N TYR A 170 -1.64 -17.51 4.28
CA TYR A 170 -1.91 -16.11 4.59
C TYR A 170 -3.23 -15.63 3.98
N ASN A 171 -3.44 -15.92 2.70
CA ASN A 171 -4.68 -15.55 2.00
C ASN A 171 -5.91 -16.23 2.63
N PHE A 172 -5.81 -17.51 3.00
CA PHE A 172 -6.86 -18.23 3.70
C PHE A 172 -7.21 -17.57 5.04
N ILE A 173 -6.21 -17.19 5.85
CA ILE A 173 -6.43 -16.49 7.13
C ILE A 173 -7.08 -15.12 6.90
N MET A 174 -6.64 -14.39 5.90
CA MET A 174 -7.22 -13.07 5.55
C MET A 174 -8.69 -13.18 5.19
N LEU A 175 -9.08 -14.14 4.35
CA LEU A 175 -10.47 -14.35 3.96
C LEU A 175 -11.32 -14.78 5.17
N LYS A 176 -10.84 -15.74 5.97
CA LYS A 176 -11.51 -16.16 7.20
C LYS A 176 -11.65 -15.02 8.21
N GLY A 177 -10.64 -14.17 8.32
CA GLY A 177 -10.71 -12.97 9.14
C GLY A 177 -11.81 -12.01 8.69
N GLN A 178 -11.91 -11.75 7.39
CA GLN A 178 -12.98 -10.90 6.83
C GLN A 178 -14.36 -11.49 7.09
N ASP A 179 -14.54 -12.81 6.92
CA ASP A 179 -15.79 -13.51 7.20
C ASP A 179 -16.16 -13.39 8.68
N LEU A 180 -15.20 -13.59 9.59
CA LEU A 180 -15.38 -13.47 11.03
C LEU A 180 -15.84 -12.06 11.42
N PHE A 181 -15.16 -11.02 10.88
CA PHE A 181 -15.56 -9.63 11.12
C PHE A 181 -16.92 -9.31 10.48
N GLY A 182 -17.23 -9.87 9.32
CA GLY A 182 -18.53 -9.78 8.66
C GLY A 182 -19.65 -10.42 9.49
N ALA A 183 -19.38 -11.55 10.14
CA ALA A 183 -20.32 -12.27 11.00
C ALA A 183 -20.64 -11.53 12.33
N MET A 184 -19.79 -10.60 12.76
CA MET A 184 -20.01 -9.79 13.98
C MET A 184 -21.12 -8.75 13.81
N LYS A 185 -22.28 -9.14 13.28
CA LYS A 185 -23.42 -8.21 13.02
C LYS A 185 -24.00 -7.56 14.28
N LYS A 186 -23.85 -8.18 15.42
CA LYS A 186 -24.35 -7.67 16.73
C LYS A 186 -23.57 -6.46 17.24
N ILE A 187 -22.31 -6.27 16.80
CA ILE A 187 -21.45 -5.17 17.23
C ILE A 187 -21.48 -4.08 16.15
N PRO A 188 -21.85 -2.83 16.48
CA PRO A 188 -21.77 -1.72 15.54
C PRO A 188 -20.37 -1.58 14.93
N ALA A 189 -20.29 -1.29 13.63
CA ALA A 189 -19.02 -1.24 12.89
C ALA A 189 -17.95 -0.34 13.56
N LYS A 190 -18.37 0.74 14.20
CA LYS A 190 -17.49 1.69 14.91
C LYS A 190 -16.77 1.08 16.12
N TYR A 191 -17.32 0.03 16.74
CA TYR A 191 -16.69 -0.62 17.89
C TYR A 191 -15.89 -1.87 17.51
N ARG A 192 -16.07 -2.41 16.31
CA ARG A 192 -15.31 -3.58 15.84
C ARG A 192 -13.81 -3.32 15.78
N ILE A 193 -13.40 -2.08 15.61
CA ILE A 193 -11.99 -1.68 15.58
C ILE A 193 -11.27 -1.90 16.93
N VAL A 194 -12.00 -1.95 18.05
CA VAL A 194 -11.40 -2.19 19.37
C VAL A 194 -10.75 -3.57 19.44
N PHE A 195 -11.36 -4.58 18.80
CA PHE A 195 -10.83 -5.93 18.82
C PHE A 195 -9.41 -6.05 18.23
N PRO A 196 -9.14 -5.59 17.00
CA PRO A 196 -7.76 -5.62 16.47
C PRO A 196 -6.78 -4.77 17.28
N PHE A 197 -7.22 -3.65 17.89
CA PHE A 197 -6.35 -2.87 18.79
C PHE A 197 -5.95 -3.64 20.04
N VAL A 198 -6.89 -4.33 20.68
CA VAL A 198 -6.60 -5.16 21.87
C VAL A 198 -5.67 -6.31 21.51
N VAL A 199 -5.97 -7.04 20.41
CA VAL A 199 -5.11 -8.15 19.96
C VAL A 199 -3.71 -7.62 19.59
N SER A 200 -3.63 -6.53 18.85
CA SER A 200 -2.35 -5.90 18.52
C SER A 200 -1.58 -5.47 19.78
N GLY A 201 -2.26 -4.88 20.76
CA GLY A 201 -1.65 -4.49 22.03
C GLY A 201 -1.06 -5.67 22.80
N ILE A 202 -1.78 -6.80 22.88
CA ILE A 202 -1.28 -8.03 23.54
C ILE A 202 -0.07 -8.58 22.77
N VAL A 203 -0.15 -8.67 21.44
CA VAL A 203 0.95 -9.17 20.61
C VAL A 203 2.17 -8.25 20.69
N CYS A 204 1.98 -6.93 20.64
CA CYS A 204 3.07 -5.97 20.77
C CYS A 204 3.73 -5.97 22.16
N TYR A 205 2.98 -6.29 23.21
CA TYR A 205 3.53 -6.47 24.55
C TYR A 205 4.44 -7.70 24.64
N THR A 206 4.08 -8.79 23.98
CA THR A 206 4.89 -10.03 23.98
C THR A 206 6.04 -9.98 22.97
N LEU A 207 5.85 -9.30 21.83
CA LEU A 207 6.80 -9.21 20.72
C LEU A 207 6.91 -7.76 20.21
N PRO A 208 7.63 -6.86 20.89
CA PRO A 208 7.73 -5.44 20.52
C PRO A 208 8.26 -5.21 19.09
N SER A 209 9.06 -6.13 18.55
CA SER A 209 9.64 -6.04 17.21
C SER A 209 8.62 -6.15 16.06
N ILE A 210 7.38 -6.52 16.36
CA ILE A 210 6.30 -6.61 15.34
C ILE A 210 5.58 -5.25 15.15
N LEU A 211 5.79 -4.29 16.05
CA LEU A 211 5.20 -2.95 15.96
C LEU A 211 5.47 -2.30 14.58
N ALA A 212 4.50 -1.53 14.12
CA ALA A 212 4.61 -0.71 12.89
C ALA A 212 5.02 -1.47 11.61
N GLY A 213 4.60 -2.76 11.51
CA GLY A 213 4.83 -3.55 10.28
C GLY A 213 6.10 -4.38 10.27
N GLY A 214 6.79 -4.54 11.42
CA GLY A 214 7.88 -5.51 11.58
C GLY A 214 9.23 -5.11 10.94
N HIS A 215 9.43 -3.85 10.57
CA HIS A 215 10.72 -3.38 10.06
C HIS A 215 11.86 -3.62 11.05
N ALA A 216 11.61 -3.43 12.35
CA ALA A 216 12.57 -3.72 13.41
C ALA A 216 12.99 -5.21 13.44
N MET A 217 12.05 -6.11 13.17
CA MET A 217 12.33 -7.54 13.11
C MET A 217 13.19 -7.90 11.90
N ILE A 218 12.94 -7.28 10.74
CA ILE A 218 13.74 -7.49 9.53
C ILE A 218 15.18 -7.01 9.76
N SER A 219 15.37 -5.84 10.34
CA SER A 219 16.71 -5.31 10.63
C SER A 219 17.49 -6.17 11.64
N LEU A 220 16.82 -6.73 12.66
CA LEU A 220 17.43 -7.67 13.59
C LEU A 220 17.88 -8.97 12.90
N ILE A 221 17.07 -9.51 11.99
CA ILE A 221 17.40 -10.74 11.24
C ILE A 221 18.56 -10.50 10.26
N THR A 222 18.62 -9.32 9.65
CA THR A 222 19.67 -8.96 8.67
C THR A 222 20.96 -8.47 9.31
N GLY A 223 20.98 -8.29 10.63
CA GLY A 223 22.16 -7.82 11.38
C GLY A 223 22.49 -6.33 11.18
N HIS A 224 21.56 -5.56 10.62
CA HIS A 224 21.69 -4.11 10.50
C HIS A 224 20.95 -3.41 11.65
N PRO A 225 21.63 -2.65 12.52
CA PRO A 225 20.96 -1.86 13.54
C PRO A 225 20.08 -0.79 12.85
N LEU A 226 18.88 -0.60 13.37
CA LEU A 226 18.06 0.55 13.02
C LEU A 226 18.80 1.81 13.52
N LEU A 227 19.14 2.70 12.61
CA LEU A 227 19.55 4.07 12.93
C LEU A 227 18.33 4.90 13.29
#